data_2e9830a0d40b2fb99871b643adaf3d22
#
_entry.id   2e9830a0d40b2fb99871b643adaf3d22
#
_cell.length_a   1.000
_cell.length_b   1.000
_cell.length_c   1.000
_cell.angle_alpha   90.00
_cell.angle_beta   90.00
_cell.angle_gamma   90.00
#
_symmetry.space_group_name_H-M   'P 1'
#
loop_
_entity.id
_entity.type
_entity.pdbx_description
1 polymer ?
#
loop_
_entity_poly.entity_id
_entity_poly.type
_entity_poly.pdbx_seq_one_letter_code
_entity_poly.pdbx_strand_id
1 'polypeptide(L)'
;LLTGVTVIDTSEIQARRPGGRVVKLGFLGGGRQHTETFARINGRDYVIGAEEASCPNGNGRIVDVSDPARPKQVSNLELGANQPAGCPSTMTETSRAENLLLSTSHYVSVDDPSNASLAFFSWYTSGLRVFDIRDPEHPVEIAYFNPPVGPKGEQVHDSTTTYPRYVPETGQIWVGSGVNAFWVVELAPHLRPEALRGRGPVAWSPAA
;
A
#
# COMPACT_ATOMS: atom_id res chain seq x y z
N LEU A 1 14.92 -14.89 -10.28
CA LEU A 1 14.49 -13.51 -10.07
C LEU A 1 14.87 -13.11 -8.65
N LEU A 2 15.72 -12.09 -8.51
CA LEU A 2 16.02 -11.48 -7.21
C LEU A 2 14.80 -10.62 -6.84
N THR A 3 14.04 -11.08 -5.88
CA THR A 3 12.91 -10.33 -5.31
C THR A 3 13.39 -9.55 -4.10
N GLY A 4 13.05 -8.28 -4.00
CA GLY A 4 13.47 -7.44 -2.89
C GLY A 4 13.57 -5.96 -3.26
N VAL A 5 14.04 -5.14 -2.31
CA VAL A 5 14.26 -3.70 -2.49
C VAL A 5 15.72 -3.46 -2.89
N THR A 6 15.92 -2.79 -4.02
CA THR A 6 17.25 -2.32 -4.46
C THR A 6 17.29 -0.80 -4.34
N VAL A 7 18.27 -0.28 -3.62
CA VAL A 7 18.56 1.15 -3.56
C VAL A 7 19.61 1.49 -4.60
N ILE A 8 19.33 2.48 -5.45
CA ILE A 8 20.19 2.90 -6.54
C ILE A 8 20.45 4.41 -6.50
N ASP A 9 21.65 4.81 -6.85
CA ASP A 9 21.97 6.21 -7.13
C ASP A 9 21.77 6.48 -8.62
N THR A 10 20.92 7.46 -8.92
CA THR A 10 20.61 7.94 -10.28
C THR A 10 21.06 9.40 -10.50
N SER A 11 21.89 9.93 -9.61
CA SER A 11 22.29 11.35 -9.63
C SER A 11 22.90 11.80 -10.95
N GLU A 12 23.73 10.96 -11.60
CA GLU A 12 24.31 11.26 -12.91
C GLU A 12 23.26 11.33 -14.03
N ILE A 13 22.23 10.48 -13.96
CA ILE A 13 21.08 10.50 -14.90
C ILE A 13 20.25 11.76 -14.68
N GLN A 14 19.92 12.08 -13.42
CA GLN A 14 19.16 13.27 -13.07
C GLN A 14 19.88 14.56 -13.47
N ALA A 15 21.20 14.59 -13.32
CA ALA A 15 22.06 15.69 -13.78
C ALA A 15 22.28 15.73 -15.32
N ARG A 16 21.65 14.79 -16.06
CA ARG A 16 21.78 14.66 -17.53
C ARG A 16 23.24 14.59 -18.00
N ARG A 17 24.11 13.95 -17.25
CA ARG A 17 25.51 13.78 -17.63
C ARG A 17 25.61 12.87 -18.85
N PRO A 18 26.38 13.23 -19.88
CA PRO A 18 26.66 12.33 -21.00
C PRO A 18 27.31 11.03 -20.50
N GLY A 19 26.71 9.86 -20.84
CA GLY A 19 27.17 8.57 -20.33
C GLY A 19 26.89 8.32 -18.84
N GLY A 20 25.93 9.06 -18.25
CA GLY A 20 25.55 8.93 -16.85
C GLY A 20 25.20 7.50 -16.48
N ARG A 21 25.61 7.08 -15.29
CA ARG A 21 25.48 5.71 -14.80
C ARG A 21 24.47 5.63 -13.67
N VAL A 22 23.88 4.44 -13.53
CA VAL A 22 23.12 4.02 -12.36
C VAL A 22 24.02 3.16 -11.49
N VAL A 23 24.14 3.49 -10.21
CA VAL A 23 24.98 2.76 -9.25
C VAL A 23 24.11 2.10 -8.19
N LYS A 24 24.21 0.78 -8.04
CA LYS A 24 23.56 0.07 -6.93
C LYS A 24 24.28 0.43 -5.62
N LEU A 25 23.52 0.95 -4.66
CA LEU A 25 24.01 1.29 -3.32
C LEU A 25 23.79 0.14 -2.34
N GLY A 26 22.59 -0.44 -2.32
CA GLY A 26 22.24 -1.51 -1.41
C GLY A 26 21.14 -2.42 -1.94
N PHE A 27 20.92 -3.52 -1.23
CA PHE A 27 19.90 -4.50 -1.55
C PHE A 27 19.41 -5.21 -0.30
N LEU A 28 18.09 -5.30 -0.16
CA LEU A 28 17.41 -6.16 0.81
C LEU A 28 16.61 -7.20 0.05
N GLY A 29 16.98 -8.46 0.18
CA GLY A 29 16.26 -9.59 -0.42
C GLY A 29 15.00 -9.95 0.33
N GLY A 30 14.18 -10.81 -0.28
CA GLY A 30 12.97 -11.38 0.30
C GLY A 30 11.68 -10.71 -0.18
N GLY A 31 10.59 -11.48 -0.09
CA GLY A 31 9.25 -11.09 -0.52
C GLY A 31 9.07 -11.00 -2.05
N ARG A 32 7.82 -11.08 -2.50
CA ARG A 32 7.44 -10.83 -3.90
C ARG A 32 6.93 -9.40 -4.03
N GLN A 33 7.84 -8.44 -3.90
CA GLN A 33 7.49 -7.04 -3.93
C GLN A 33 6.87 -6.67 -5.28
N HIS A 34 5.74 -6.00 -5.22
CA HIS A 34 5.01 -5.53 -6.39
C HIS A 34 5.09 -4.00 -6.53
N THR A 35 4.80 -3.27 -5.47
CA THR A 35 4.82 -1.81 -5.47
C THR A 35 5.51 -1.29 -4.22
N GLU A 36 6.36 -0.30 -4.40
CA GLU A 36 6.99 0.42 -3.30
C GLU A 36 6.74 1.91 -3.42
N THR A 37 6.62 2.58 -2.28
CA THR A 37 6.57 4.04 -2.17
C THR A 37 7.59 4.54 -1.15
N PHE A 38 8.18 5.69 -1.44
CA PHE A 38 9.05 6.38 -0.50
C PHE A 38 8.22 7.07 0.59
N ALA A 39 8.74 7.06 1.83
CA ALA A 39 8.16 7.78 2.95
C ALA A 39 9.26 8.30 3.88
N ARG A 40 9.20 9.57 4.24
CA ARG A 40 9.98 10.10 5.36
C ARG A 40 9.11 10.10 6.61
N ILE A 41 9.55 9.42 7.67
CA ILE A 41 8.84 9.31 8.93
C ILE A 41 9.79 9.76 10.04
N ASN A 42 9.39 10.77 10.82
CA ASN A 42 10.22 11.33 11.90
C ASN A 42 11.65 11.70 11.45
N GLY A 43 11.79 12.23 10.24
CA GLY A 43 13.06 12.67 9.65
C GLY A 43 13.94 11.54 9.10
N ARG A 44 13.50 10.28 9.12
CA ARG A 44 14.21 9.12 8.57
C ARG A 44 13.55 8.64 7.30
N ASP A 45 14.33 8.06 6.40
CA ASP A 45 13.91 7.61 5.08
C ASP A 45 13.53 6.13 5.09
N TYR A 46 12.32 5.83 4.60
CA TYR A 46 11.75 4.49 4.52
C TYR A 46 11.21 4.21 3.13
N VAL A 47 11.08 2.93 2.83
CA VAL A 47 10.28 2.40 1.72
C VAL A 47 9.15 1.58 2.33
N ILE A 48 7.92 1.89 1.90
CA ILE A 48 6.73 1.10 2.22
C ILE A 48 6.43 0.25 1.00
N GLY A 49 6.44 -1.07 1.17
CA GLY A 49 6.26 -2.03 0.07
C GLY A 49 4.98 -2.84 0.21
N ALA A 50 4.37 -3.15 -0.93
CA ALA A 50 3.27 -4.10 -1.06
C ALA A 50 3.79 -5.39 -1.69
N GLU A 51 3.40 -6.54 -1.13
CA GLU A 51 3.84 -7.85 -1.58
C GLU A 51 2.69 -8.61 -2.24
N GLU A 52 2.83 -8.91 -3.53
CA GLU A 52 1.87 -9.72 -4.27
C GLU A 52 2.27 -11.20 -4.23
N ALA A 53 1.84 -11.89 -3.19
CA ALA A 53 2.15 -13.30 -2.97
C ALA A 53 0.95 -14.06 -2.40
N SER A 54 0.91 -15.37 -2.62
CA SER A 54 -0.15 -16.22 -2.07
C SER A 54 -0.13 -16.25 -0.55
N CYS A 55 -1.31 -16.35 0.06
CA CYS A 55 -1.47 -16.62 1.49
C CYS A 55 -0.60 -17.82 1.95
N PRO A 56 0.13 -17.73 3.05
CA PRO A 56 0.07 -16.73 4.14
C PRO A 56 0.94 -15.49 3.93
N ASN A 57 1.51 -15.29 2.76
CA ASN A 57 2.28 -14.12 2.39
C ASN A 57 1.37 -13.03 1.78
N GLY A 58 1.94 -12.03 1.13
CA GLY A 58 1.16 -10.97 0.47
C GLY A 58 0.81 -9.82 1.41
N ASN A 59 1.64 -9.60 2.40
CA ASN A 59 1.56 -8.50 3.35
C ASN A 59 2.27 -7.23 2.84
N GLY A 60 2.10 -6.12 3.55
CA GLY A 60 2.97 -4.97 3.39
C GLY A 60 4.24 -5.07 4.23
N ARG A 61 5.25 -4.25 3.95
CA ARG A 61 6.44 -4.12 4.79
C ARG A 61 6.97 -2.70 4.85
N ILE A 62 7.68 -2.39 5.92
CA ILE A 62 8.42 -1.13 6.08
C ILE A 62 9.91 -1.45 6.10
N VAL A 63 10.66 -0.76 5.24
CA VAL A 63 12.11 -0.92 5.09
C VAL A 63 12.79 0.43 5.37
N ASP A 64 13.66 0.47 6.37
CA ASP A 64 14.53 1.61 6.65
C ASP A 64 15.63 1.67 5.57
N VAL A 65 15.69 2.78 4.86
CA VAL A 65 16.68 3.07 3.82
C VAL A 65 17.53 4.31 4.16
N SER A 66 17.52 4.76 5.42
CA SER A 66 18.30 5.90 5.89
C SER A 66 19.81 5.68 5.69
N ASP A 67 20.27 4.43 5.74
CA ASP A 67 21.55 4.01 5.19
C ASP A 67 21.32 3.27 3.88
N PRO A 68 21.46 3.91 2.72
CA PRO A 68 21.15 3.32 1.44
C PRO A 68 22.00 2.09 1.09
N ALA A 69 23.16 1.93 1.72
CA ALA A 69 24.02 0.76 1.53
C ALA A 69 23.56 -0.46 2.34
N ARG A 70 22.76 -0.24 3.38
CA ARG A 70 22.30 -1.29 4.31
C ARG A 70 20.80 -1.19 4.59
N PRO A 71 19.93 -1.32 3.58
CA PRO A 71 18.50 -1.31 3.78
C PRO A 71 18.09 -2.44 4.73
N LYS A 72 17.17 -2.15 5.67
CA LYS A 72 16.74 -3.08 6.71
C LYS A 72 15.23 -3.05 6.86
N GLN A 73 14.58 -4.22 6.78
CA GLN A 73 13.16 -4.33 7.15
C GLN A 73 12.99 -4.10 8.65
N VAL A 74 12.06 -3.23 9.01
CA VAL A 74 11.76 -2.88 10.42
C VAL A 74 10.44 -3.47 10.89
N SER A 75 9.46 -3.65 9.99
CA SER A 75 8.17 -4.25 10.34
C SER A 75 7.45 -4.83 9.12
N ASN A 76 6.38 -5.60 9.40
CA ASN A 76 5.35 -5.98 8.44
C ASN A 76 4.05 -5.21 8.73
N LEU A 77 3.27 -4.97 7.67
CA LEU A 77 1.89 -4.55 7.76
C LEU A 77 1.04 -5.77 7.41
N GLU A 78 0.36 -6.34 8.40
CA GLU A 78 -0.27 -7.65 8.29
C GLU A 78 -1.78 -7.57 8.48
N LEU A 79 -2.51 -8.37 7.71
CA LEU A 79 -3.92 -8.62 7.96
C LEU A 79 -4.11 -10.01 8.57
N GLY A 80 -5.06 -10.15 9.49
CA GLY A 80 -5.43 -11.45 10.05
C GLY A 80 -5.81 -12.48 9.00
N ALA A 81 -6.41 -12.05 7.89
CA ALA A 81 -6.75 -12.90 6.75
C ALA A 81 -5.52 -13.50 6.04
N ASN A 82 -4.35 -12.88 6.15
CA ASN A 82 -3.11 -13.32 5.52
C ASN A 82 -2.20 -14.11 6.48
N GLN A 83 -2.63 -14.31 7.72
CA GLN A 83 -1.94 -15.19 8.65
C GLN A 83 -2.22 -16.66 8.31
N PRO A 84 -1.33 -17.60 8.64
CA PRO A 84 -1.53 -19.03 8.35
C PRO A 84 -2.88 -19.58 8.82
N ALA A 85 -3.37 -19.12 9.98
CA ALA A 85 -4.68 -19.50 10.52
C ALA A 85 -5.88 -18.92 9.76
N GLY A 86 -5.69 -17.77 9.08
CA GLY A 86 -6.71 -17.10 8.26
C GLY A 86 -6.74 -17.60 6.81
N CYS A 87 -5.71 -18.31 6.36
CA CYS A 87 -5.67 -18.88 5.02
C CYS A 87 -6.69 -20.03 4.92
N PRO A 88 -7.56 -20.07 3.90
CA PRO A 88 -8.49 -21.16 3.74
C PRO A 88 -7.73 -22.50 3.66
N SER A 89 -8.02 -23.41 4.59
CA SER A 89 -7.40 -24.74 4.67
C SER A 89 -7.76 -25.66 3.50
N THR A 90 -8.73 -25.24 2.68
CA THR A 90 -9.31 -26.02 1.58
C THR A 90 -8.98 -25.45 0.19
N MET A 91 -7.99 -24.59 0.05
CA MET A 91 -7.55 -24.15 -1.27
C MET A 91 -6.93 -25.31 -2.04
N THR A 92 -7.68 -25.85 -3.02
CA THR A 92 -7.14 -26.77 -4.02
C THR A 92 -6.10 -26.03 -4.87
N GLU A 93 -5.19 -26.77 -5.53
CA GLU A 93 -4.20 -26.14 -6.43
C GLU A 93 -4.85 -25.32 -7.55
N THR A 94 -6.00 -25.77 -8.06
CA THR A 94 -6.79 -25.05 -9.08
C THR A 94 -7.38 -23.75 -8.49
N SER A 95 -7.97 -23.81 -7.31
CA SER A 95 -8.47 -22.61 -6.63
C SER A 95 -7.34 -21.68 -6.16
N ARG A 96 -6.15 -22.21 -5.90
CA ARG A 96 -4.94 -21.39 -5.68
C ARG A 96 -4.52 -20.64 -6.93
N ALA A 97 -4.57 -21.28 -8.11
CA ALA A 97 -4.21 -20.64 -9.37
C ALA A 97 -5.23 -19.56 -9.77
N GLU A 98 -6.52 -19.80 -9.55
CA GLU A 98 -7.61 -18.86 -9.84
C GLU A 98 -7.77 -17.78 -8.75
N ASN A 99 -7.39 -18.08 -7.50
CA ASN A 99 -7.54 -17.20 -6.34
C ASN A 99 -6.19 -16.65 -5.82
N LEU A 100 -5.14 -16.71 -6.61
CA LEU A 100 -3.77 -16.32 -6.23
C LEU A 100 -3.68 -14.90 -5.64
N LEU A 101 -4.66 -14.05 -5.94
CA LEU A 101 -4.67 -12.64 -5.59
C LEU A 101 -5.80 -12.26 -4.62
N LEU A 102 -6.53 -13.21 -4.02
CA LEU A 102 -7.75 -12.91 -3.26
C LEU A 102 -7.51 -12.01 -2.06
N SER A 103 -6.41 -12.16 -1.35
CA SER A 103 -6.14 -11.38 -0.14
C SER A 103 -4.65 -11.05 -0.03
N THR A 104 -4.13 -10.35 -1.04
CA THR A 104 -2.73 -9.88 -1.03
C THR A 104 -2.68 -8.37 -1.21
N SER A 105 -1.66 -7.73 -0.67
CA SER A 105 -1.40 -6.33 -0.96
C SER A 105 -0.92 -6.16 -2.40
N HIS A 106 -1.30 -5.06 -3.04
CA HIS A 106 -1.01 -4.81 -4.45
C HIS A 106 -0.34 -3.45 -4.66
N TYR A 107 -1.05 -2.37 -4.39
CA TYR A 107 -0.52 -1.02 -4.48
C TYR A 107 -0.52 -0.33 -3.13
N VAL A 108 0.48 0.53 -2.91
CA VAL A 108 0.62 1.32 -1.69
C VAL A 108 0.94 2.77 -1.99
N SER A 109 0.35 3.67 -1.22
CA SER A 109 0.68 5.09 -1.17
C SER A 109 0.76 5.59 0.27
N VAL A 110 1.23 6.81 0.46
CA VAL A 110 1.26 7.50 1.75
C VAL A 110 0.57 8.86 1.66
N ASP A 111 0.19 9.41 2.81
CA ASP A 111 -0.47 10.73 2.90
C ASP A 111 0.44 11.87 2.45
N ASP A 112 1.69 11.91 2.92
CA ASP A 112 2.73 12.87 2.55
C ASP A 112 4.07 12.17 2.50
N PRO A 113 4.69 11.98 1.32
CA PRO A 113 6.00 11.33 1.23
C PRO A 113 7.12 12.04 1.99
N SER A 114 6.98 13.35 2.26
CA SER A 114 7.98 14.15 2.97
C SER A 114 7.82 14.10 4.49
N ASN A 115 6.64 13.72 4.99
CA ASN A 115 6.31 13.60 6.42
C ASN A 115 5.14 12.64 6.61
N ALA A 116 5.36 11.36 6.30
CA ALA A 116 4.31 10.36 6.26
C ALA A 116 3.82 9.97 7.67
N SER A 117 2.51 9.86 7.79
CA SER A 117 1.83 9.37 8.98
C SER A 117 0.88 8.21 8.69
N LEU A 118 0.38 8.11 7.46
CA LEU A 118 -0.55 7.08 7.02
C LEU A 118 -0.05 6.39 5.75
N ALA A 119 -0.29 5.08 5.68
CA ALA A 119 -0.14 4.30 4.47
C ALA A 119 -1.48 3.72 4.02
N PHE A 120 -1.74 3.76 2.71
CA PHE A 120 -2.97 3.30 2.07
C PHE A 120 -2.64 2.17 1.12
N PHE A 121 -3.28 1.03 1.33
CA PHE A 121 -3.05 -0.15 0.50
C PHE A 121 -4.31 -0.55 -0.25
N SER A 122 -4.19 -0.84 -1.54
CA SER A 122 -5.12 -1.73 -2.24
C SER A 122 -4.77 -3.16 -1.91
N TRP A 123 -5.72 -3.89 -1.31
CA TRP A 123 -5.49 -5.25 -0.82
C TRP A 123 -6.47 -6.24 -1.46
N TYR A 124 -6.54 -6.21 -2.78
CA TYR A 124 -7.50 -6.98 -3.59
C TYR A 124 -8.87 -7.14 -2.91
N THR A 125 -9.32 -8.38 -2.66
CA THR A 125 -10.64 -8.64 -2.03
C THR A 125 -10.75 -8.21 -0.56
N SER A 126 -9.62 -7.92 0.08
CA SER A 126 -9.63 -7.28 1.40
C SER A 126 -9.86 -5.77 1.34
N GLY A 127 -9.93 -5.20 0.13
CA GLY A 127 -10.30 -3.81 -0.08
C GLY A 127 -9.18 -2.79 0.17
N LEU A 128 -9.55 -1.56 0.43
CA LEU A 128 -8.65 -0.50 0.86
C LEU A 128 -8.33 -0.68 2.34
N ARG A 129 -7.05 -0.65 2.69
CA ARG A 129 -6.55 -0.73 4.07
C ARG A 129 -5.74 0.52 4.40
N VAL A 130 -5.90 1.03 5.61
CA VAL A 130 -5.21 2.23 6.08
C VAL A 130 -4.47 1.92 7.37
N PHE A 131 -3.17 2.19 7.37
CA PHE A 131 -2.29 1.97 8.50
C PHE A 131 -1.75 3.30 9.02
N ASP A 132 -1.73 3.45 10.35
CA ASP A 132 -0.90 4.45 11.03
C ASP A 132 0.55 3.93 11.03
N ILE A 133 1.45 4.71 10.44
CA ILE A 133 2.87 4.36 10.29
C ILE A 133 3.80 5.34 11.03
N ARG A 134 3.25 6.19 11.92
CA ARG A 134 4.04 7.14 12.69
C ARG A 134 5.08 6.46 13.57
N ASP A 135 4.78 5.25 14.03
CA ASP A 135 5.78 4.32 14.56
C ASP A 135 6.04 3.24 13.51
N PRO A 136 7.13 3.35 12.72
CA PRO A 136 7.40 2.41 11.65
C PRO A 136 7.79 1.01 12.11
N GLU A 137 8.12 0.83 13.40
CA GLU A 137 8.40 -0.48 13.98
C GLU A 137 7.12 -1.19 14.44
N HIS A 138 6.05 -0.42 14.74
CA HIS A 138 4.76 -0.94 15.21
C HIS A 138 3.59 -0.31 14.46
N PRO A 139 3.47 -0.53 13.13
CA PRO A 139 2.36 0.01 12.34
C PRO A 139 1.03 -0.61 12.79
N VAL A 140 -0.05 0.18 12.76
CA VAL A 140 -1.38 -0.24 13.21
C VAL A 140 -2.40 -0.01 12.12
N GLU A 141 -3.19 -1.04 11.76
CA GLU A 141 -4.37 -0.85 10.91
C GLU A 141 -5.41 -0.02 11.67
N ILE A 142 -5.85 1.09 11.09
CA ILE A 142 -6.78 2.04 11.72
C ILE A 142 -8.11 2.16 10.99
N ALA A 143 -8.17 1.79 9.72
CA ALA A 143 -9.39 1.86 8.91
C ALA A 143 -9.32 0.93 7.71
N TYR A 144 -10.50 0.59 7.20
CA TYR A 144 -10.64 -0.15 5.95
C TYR A 144 -11.93 0.23 5.21
N PHE A 145 -11.94 -0.05 3.92
CA PHE A 145 -13.14 0.01 3.09
C PHE A 145 -13.16 -1.18 2.14
N ASN A 146 -14.16 -2.02 2.28
CA ASN A 146 -14.44 -3.11 1.33
C ASN A 146 -15.53 -2.66 0.36
N PRO A 147 -15.24 -2.55 -0.94
CA PRO A 147 -16.26 -2.26 -1.93
C PRO A 147 -17.42 -3.28 -1.83
N PRO A 148 -18.67 -2.84 -1.92
CA PRO A 148 -19.82 -3.76 -1.88
C PRO A 148 -19.78 -4.69 -3.08
N VAL A 149 -20.38 -5.87 -2.94
CA VAL A 149 -20.58 -6.82 -4.06
C VAL A 149 -21.42 -6.14 -5.12
N GLY A 150 -21.04 -6.29 -6.37
CA GLY A 150 -21.71 -5.67 -7.51
C GLY A 150 -23.19 -6.08 -7.63
N PRO A 151 -24.00 -5.28 -8.35
CA PRO A 151 -25.48 -5.38 -8.38
C PRO A 151 -26.02 -6.68 -9.02
N LYS A 152 -25.20 -7.51 -9.60
CA LYS A 152 -25.64 -8.73 -10.30
C LYS A 152 -25.71 -9.99 -9.47
N GLY A 153 -25.50 -9.92 -8.15
CA GLY A 153 -25.53 -11.11 -7.30
C GLY A 153 -24.49 -12.17 -7.66
N GLU A 154 -23.61 -11.88 -8.57
CA GLU A 154 -22.45 -12.70 -8.86
C GLU A 154 -21.56 -12.66 -7.63
N GLN A 155 -21.20 -13.84 -7.13
CA GLN A 155 -20.33 -14.03 -5.97
C GLN A 155 -18.87 -13.56 -6.26
N VAL A 156 -18.71 -12.59 -7.11
CA VAL A 156 -17.42 -11.97 -7.39
C VAL A 156 -17.24 -10.86 -6.36
N HIS A 157 -16.46 -11.16 -5.35
CA HIS A 157 -16.01 -10.14 -4.42
C HIS A 157 -15.29 -9.06 -5.21
N ASP A 158 -15.79 -7.82 -5.11
CA ASP A 158 -15.08 -6.70 -5.71
C ASP A 158 -13.72 -6.52 -5.02
N SER A 159 -12.73 -6.17 -5.80
CA SER A 159 -11.34 -6.05 -5.32
C SER A 159 -10.78 -4.67 -5.62
N THR A 160 -10.05 -4.09 -4.69
CA THR A 160 -9.29 -2.87 -4.94
C THR A 160 -8.01 -3.19 -5.70
N THR A 161 -7.86 -2.62 -6.89
CA THR A 161 -6.81 -3.01 -7.83
C THR A 161 -5.92 -1.86 -8.27
N THR A 162 -6.24 -0.62 -7.88
CA THR A 162 -5.46 0.55 -8.30
C THR A 162 -4.63 1.13 -7.16
N TYR A 163 -3.69 1.99 -7.53
CA TYR A 163 -2.92 2.82 -6.61
C TYR A 163 -3.86 3.75 -5.82
N PRO A 164 -4.00 3.60 -4.50
CA PRO A 164 -4.84 4.49 -3.71
C PRO A 164 -4.24 5.89 -3.72
N ARG A 165 -5.04 6.90 -4.01
CA ARG A 165 -4.59 8.29 -3.99
C ARG A 165 -5.21 9.03 -2.83
N TYR A 166 -4.40 9.47 -1.89
CA TYR A 166 -4.82 10.42 -0.88
C TYR A 166 -4.81 11.84 -1.44
N VAL A 167 -5.85 12.62 -1.13
CA VAL A 167 -6.01 14.02 -1.54
C VAL A 167 -5.97 14.88 -0.27
N PRO A 168 -4.81 15.48 0.06
CA PRO A 168 -4.61 16.16 1.34
C PRO A 168 -5.55 17.34 1.56
N GLU A 169 -5.96 18.01 0.49
CA GLU A 169 -6.83 19.20 0.55
C GLU A 169 -8.24 18.87 1.05
N THR A 170 -8.70 17.66 0.76
CA THR A 170 -10.06 17.20 1.08
C THR A 170 -10.11 16.08 2.10
N GLY A 171 -8.98 15.37 2.31
CA GLY A 171 -8.92 14.16 3.12
C GLY A 171 -9.54 12.94 2.46
N GLN A 172 -9.78 13.01 1.16
CA GLN A 172 -10.34 11.91 0.38
C GLN A 172 -9.28 10.91 -0.01
N ILE A 173 -9.70 9.65 -0.13
CA ILE A 173 -8.91 8.57 -0.68
C ILE A 173 -9.64 8.08 -1.93
N TRP A 174 -8.96 8.11 -3.06
CA TRP A 174 -9.48 7.67 -4.34
C TRP A 174 -8.90 6.31 -4.66
N VAL A 175 -9.76 5.34 -4.95
CA VAL A 175 -9.34 3.97 -5.24
C VAL A 175 -10.24 3.35 -6.32
N GLY A 176 -9.66 2.68 -7.28
CA GLY A 176 -10.37 1.90 -8.28
C GLY A 176 -10.59 0.47 -7.82
N SER A 177 -11.71 -0.11 -8.25
CA SER A 177 -12.03 -1.50 -8.04
C SER A 177 -12.10 -2.27 -9.34
N GLY A 178 -12.03 -3.60 -9.27
CA GLY A 178 -12.03 -4.47 -10.43
C GLY A 178 -13.39 -4.55 -11.14
N VAL A 179 -14.49 -4.37 -10.41
CA VAL A 179 -15.86 -4.59 -10.91
C VAL A 179 -16.69 -3.31 -10.88
N ASN A 180 -16.65 -2.54 -9.79
CA ASN A 180 -17.51 -1.38 -9.55
C ASN A 180 -16.85 -0.03 -9.88
N ALA A 181 -15.78 -0.04 -10.65
CA ALA A 181 -15.05 1.10 -11.19
C ALA A 181 -14.29 1.94 -10.17
N PHE A 182 -14.85 2.98 -9.55
CA PHE A 182 -14.09 3.99 -8.83
C PHE A 182 -14.81 4.44 -7.57
N TRP A 183 -14.06 4.52 -6.46
CA TRP A 183 -14.57 4.92 -5.17
C TRP A 183 -13.83 6.16 -4.65
N VAL A 184 -14.59 7.06 -4.05
CA VAL A 184 -14.08 8.19 -3.29
C VAL A 184 -14.58 8.00 -1.87
N VAL A 185 -13.65 7.74 -0.96
CA VAL A 185 -13.93 7.53 0.46
C VAL A 185 -13.20 8.55 1.31
N GLU A 186 -13.65 8.76 2.54
CA GLU A 186 -13.01 9.65 3.50
C GLU A 186 -12.75 8.90 4.80
N LEU A 187 -11.66 9.23 5.47
CA LEU A 187 -11.42 8.76 6.83
C LEU A 187 -12.49 9.33 7.77
N ALA A 188 -12.92 8.51 8.72
CA ALA A 188 -13.77 9.02 9.81
C ALA A 188 -13.08 10.23 10.49
N PRO A 189 -13.84 11.24 10.95
CA PRO A 189 -13.27 12.51 11.42
C PRO A 189 -12.17 12.36 12.47
N HIS A 190 -12.29 11.39 13.37
CA HIS A 190 -11.31 11.14 14.44
C HIS A 190 -10.00 10.48 13.94
N LEU A 191 -10.01 9.90 12.74
CA LEU A 191 -8.84 9.26 12.11
C LEU A 191 -8.12 10.18 11.12
N ARG A 192 -8.71 11.33 10.81
CA ARG A 192 -8.11 12.27 9.86
C ARG A 192 -6.83 12.88 10.45
N PRO A 193 -5.83 13.19 9.59
CA PRO A 193 -4.70 14.02 9.98
C PRO A 193 -5.18 15.32 10.68
N GLU A 194 -4.43 15.80 11.63
CA GLU A 194 -4.82 16.93 12.50
C GLU A 194 -5.26 18.17 11.70
N ALA A 195 -4.58 18.46 10.60
CA ALA A 195 -4.92 19.57 9.70
C ALA A 195 -6.33 19.49 9.10
N LEU A 196 -6.96 18.31 9.10
CA LEU A 196 -8.30 18.08 8.55
C LEU A 196 -9.35 17.80 9.64
N ARG A 197 -8.95 17.70 10.91
CA ARG A 197 -9.89 17.52 12.01
C ARG A 197 -10.80 18.73 12.13
N GLY A 198 -12.10 18.50 12.23
CA GLY A 198 -13.10 19.57 12.30
C GLY A 198 -13.61 20.09 10.96
N ARG A 199 -13.04 19.69 9.83
CA ARG A 199 -13.65 19.95 8.52
C ARG A 199 -14.82 18.97 8.32
N GLY A 200 -16.00 19.49 7.97
CA GLY A 200 -17.12 18.66 7.53
C GLY A 200 -16.79 17.90 6.23
N PRO A 201 -17.64 16.92 5.86
CA PRO A 201 -17.48 16.23 4.58
C PRO A 201 -17.47 17.26 3.45
N VAL A 202 -16.54 17.12 2.51
CA VAL A 202 -16.51 17.96 1.31
C VAL A 202 -17.66 17.51 0.41
N ALA A 203 -18.69 18.34 0.30
CA ALA A 203 -19.77 18.08 -0.64
C ALA A 203 -19.20 18.08 -2.05
N TRP A 204 -19.31 16.95 -2.75
CA TRP A 204 -19.00 16.89 -4.17
C TRP A 204 -20.03 17.76 -4.91
N SER A 205 -19.55 18.79 -5.59
CA SER A 205 -20.36 19.57 -6.53
C SER A 205 -19.90 19.18 -7.94
N PRO A 206 -20.78 18.62 -8.79
CA PRO A 206 -20.42 18.44 -10.19
C PRO A 206 -20.05 19.82 -10.74
N ALA A 207 -18.91 19.91 -11.42
CA ALA A 207 -18.58 21.10 -12.19
C ALA A 207 -19.68 21.33 -13.22
N ALA A 208 -20.24 22.55 -13.23
CA ALA A 208 -21.24 22.96 -14.18
C ALA A 208 -20.68 22.99 -15.61
#